data_ef3e4dddce6139c76fe226b6fd8e125b
#
_entry.id   ef3e4dddce6139c76fe226b6fd8e125b
#
_cell.length_a   1.000
_cell.length_b   1.000
_cell.length_c   1.000
_cell.angle_alpha   90.00
_cell.angle_beta   90.00
_cell.angle_gamma   90.00
#
_symmetry.space_group_name_H-M   'P 1'
#
loop_
_entity.id
_entity.type
_entity.pdbx_description
1 polymer ?
#
loop_
_entity_poly.entity_id
_entity_poly.type
_entity_poly.pdbx_seq_one_letter_code
_entity_poly.pdbx_strand_id
1 'polypeptide(L)'
;GVAYSQLVRPGAPVIFGTFVTSIDMNSGAPTFGTPESSKVLYGAGQLARRLGIPFRSGGGLCGSKITDAQAAYETSNSLNAGLMGGVNFMLHSCGWLEGGLVASVEKFIMDADQLGVLNSLSKGIEVDEEALAFEALKEVGAGGHFLGCDHTQKNFRSAFWRTDILNYKPFETWQEEGEKDLTYEASK
;
A
#
# COMPACT_ATOMS: atom_id res chain seq x y z
N GLY A 1 0.84 -1.59 -28.63
CA GLY A 1 -0.14 -2.66 -28.29
C GLY A 1 -1.56 -2.21 -28.55
N VAL A 2 -2.05 -1.18 -27.81
CA VAL A 2 -3.47 -0.75 -27.88
C VAL A 2 -3.92 -0.43 -29.29
N ALA A 3 -3.21 0.46 -30.00
CA ALA A 3 -3.56 0.84 -31.37
C ALA A 3 -3.58 -0.38 -32.31
N TYR A 4 -2.60 -1.26 -32.19
CA TYR A 4 -2.54 -2.46 -33.01
C TYR A 4 -3.73 -3.41 -32.78
N SER A 5 -4.09 -3.63 -31.53
CA SER A 5 -5.27 -4.44 -31.19
C SER A 5 -6.55 -3.87 -31.79
N GLN A 6 -6.72 -2.55 -31.76
CA GLN A 6 -7.90 -1.88 -32.32
C GLN A 6 -7.90 -1.88 -33.85
N LEU A 7 -6.75 -1.87 -34.50
CA LEU A 7 -6.66 -2.01 -35.98
C LEU A 7 -7.07 -3.43 -36.42
N VAL A 8 -6.71 -4.43 -35.66
CA VAL A 8 -7.06 -5.84 -35.97
C VAL A 8 -8.54 -6.12 -35.65
N ARG A 9 -9.00 -5.66 -34.49
CA ARG A 9 -10.37 -5.84 -34.04
C ARG A 9 -10.84 -4.60 -33.25
N PRO A 10 -11.56 -3.70 -33.89
CA PRO A 10 -12.15 -2.55 -33.21
C PRO A 10 -13.05 -2.97 -32.04
N GLY A 11 -12.89 -2.32 -30.90
CA GLY A 11 -13.63 -2.65 -29.66
C GLY A 11 -13.10 -3.85 -28.88
N ALA A 12 -11.99 -4.48 -29.29
CA ALA A 12 -11.36 -5.54 -28.49
C ALA A 12 -10.97 -5.01 -27.10
N PRO A 13 -11.28 -5.75 -26.01
CA PRO A 13 -10.86 -5.37 -24.67
C PRO A 13 -9.33 -5.30 -24.58
N VAL A 14 -8.83 -4.20 -24.03
CA VAL A 14 -7.39 -4.01 -23.79
C VAL A 14 -7.15 -3.44 -22.42
N ILE A 15 -6.02 -3.80 -21.83
CA ILE A 15 -5.51 -3.22 -20.58
C ILE A 15 -4.22 -2.49 -20.93
N PHE A 16 -4.14 -1.20 -20.62
CA PHE A 16 -2.91 -0.43 -20.75
C PHE A 16 -1.98 -0.76 -19.59
N GLY A 17 -0.74 -1.11 -19.86
CA GLY A 17 0.20 -1.49 -18.82
C GLY A 17 1.55 -0.80 -18.99
N THR A 18 2.20 -0.53 -17.86
CA THR A 18 3.61 -0.18 -17.79
C THR A 18 4.30 -0.97 -16.70
N PHE A 19 5.52 -1.30 -16.94
CA PHE A 19 6.47 -1.85 -15.98
C PHE A 19 7.83 -1.29 -16.33
N VAL A 20 8.12 -0.11 -15.79
CA VAL A 20 9.35 0.63 -16.09
C VAL A 20 10.10 0.84 -14.79
N THR A 21 11.38 0.56 -14.82
CA THR A 21 12.32 0.83 -13.74
C THR A 21 13.54 1.56 -14.28
N SER A 22 14.27 2.23 -13.41
CA SER A 22 15.59 2.76 -13.75
C SER A 22 16.68 1.71 -13.53
N ILE A 23 17.90 2.03 -13.90
CA ILE A 23 19.07 1.16 -13.76
C ILE A 23 20.09 1.92 -12.91
N ASP A 24 20.65 1.22 -11.91
CA ASP A 24 21.85 1.72 -11.26
C ASP A 24 23.02 1.71 -12.25
N MET A 25 23.54 2.88 -12.53
CA MET A 25 24.58 3.06 -13.56
C MET A 25 25.94 2.47 -13.17
N ASN A 26 26.13 2.14 -11.88
CA ASN A 26 27.37 1.50 -11.42
C ASN A 26 27.35 -0.02 -11.57
N SER A 27 26.23 -0.64 -11.22
CA SER A 27 26.09 -2.10 -11.24
C SER A 27 25.34 -2.67 -12.43
N GLY A 28 24.57 -1.83 -13.14
CA GLY A 28 23.67 -2.27 -14.20
C GLY A 28 22.40 -2.96 -13.70
N ALA A 29 22.19 -3.02 -12.38
CA ALA A 29 21.02 -3.65 -11.79
C ALA A 29 19.77 -2.75 -11.89
N PRO A 30 18.57 -3.32 -12.08
CA PRO A 30 17.34 -2.56 -12.03
C PRO A 30 17.08 -2.03 -10.62
N THR A 31 16.56 -0.81 -10.53
CA THR A 31 16.19 -0.17 -9.26
C THR A 31 14.69 -0.11 -9.10
N PHE A 32 14.20 -0.26 -7.86
CA PHE A 32 12.78 -0.23 -7.54
C PHE A 32 12.49 0.78 -6.44
N GLY A 33 11.23 1.20 -6.30
CA GLY A 33 10.85 2.20 -5.30
C GLY A 33 11.44 3.59 -5.54
N THR A 34 11.99 3.85 -6.72
CA THR A 34 12.63 5.10 -7.09
C THR A 34 11.66 6.11 -7.70
N PRO A 35 11.97 7.41 -7.67
CA PRO A 35 11.07 8.43 -8.21
C PRO A 35 10.87 8.33 -9.73
N GLU A 36 11.82 7.76 -10.48
CA GLU A 36 11.73 7.61 -11.93
C GLU A 36 10.59 6.69 -12.33
N SER A 37 10.51 5.52 -11.71
CA SER A 37 9.43 4.56 -11.95
C SER A 37 8.07 5.14 -11.57
N SER A 38 7.99 5.86 -10.45
CA SER A 38 6.75 6.52 -10.01
C SER A 38 6.29 7.59 -10.99
N LYS A 39 7.20 8.44 -11.50
CA LYS A 39 6.87 9.47 -12.50
C LYS A 39 6.32 8.86 -13.80
N VAL A 40 6.94 7.78 -14.28
CA VAL A 40 6.45 7.07 -15.47
C VAL A 40 5.09 6.43 -15.22
N LEU A 41 4.87 5.85 -14.03
CA LEU A 41 3.59 5.28 -13.65
C LEU A 41 2.49 6.35 -13.64
N TYR A 42 2.73 7.52 -13.07
CA TYR A 42 1.75 8.63 -13.06
C TYR A 42 1.41 9.09 -14.48
N GLY A 43 2.42 9.28 -15.33
CA GLY A 43 2.21 9.64 -16.73
C GLY A 43 1.40 8.59 -17.50
N ALA A 44 1.74 7.31 -17.33
CA ALA A 44 1.03 6.20 -17.94
C ALA A 44 -0.43 6.10 -17.44
N GLY A 45 -0.66 6.28 -16.15
CA GLY A 45 -2.00 6.32 -15.57
C GLY A 45 -2.86 7.46 -16.12
N GLN A 46 -2.28 8.63 -16.34
CA GLN A 46 -2.98 9.74 -17.01
C GLN A 46 -3.37 9.40 -18.44
N LEU A 47 -2.46 8.75 -19.18
CA LEU A 47 -2.75 8.31 -20.56
C LEU A 47 -3.85 7.25 -20.60
N ALA A 48 -3.82 6.28 -19.71
CA ALA A 48 -4.86 5.26 -19.61
C ALA A 48 -6.24 5.87 -19.34
N ARG A 49 -6.33 6.81 -18.39
CA ARG A 49 -7.58 7.54 -18.10
C ARG A 49 -8.05 8.38 -19.29
N ARG A 50 -7.14 9.05 -19.98
CA ARG A 50 -7.48 9.81 -21.21
C ARG A 50 -8.04 8.91 -22.30
N LEU A 51 -7.56 7.67 -22.41
CA LEU A 51 -8.02 6.69 -23.38
C LEU A 51 -9.27 5.91 -22.92
N GLY A 52 -9.70 6.08 -21.67
CA GLY A 52 -10.83 5.35 -21.09
C GLY A 52 -10.59 3.84 -20.94
N ILE A 53 -9.36 3.41 -20.77
CA ILE A 53 -9.00 1.98 -20.68
C ILE A 53 -8.40 1.64 -19.30
N PRO A 54 -8.60 0.41 -18.80
CA PRO A 54 -8.02 -0.03 -17.55
C PRO A 54 -6.49 0.05 -17.57
N PHE A 55 -5.93 0.38 -16.41
CA PHE A 55 -4.48 0.52 -16.23
C PHE A 55 -3.93 -0.53 -15.26
N ARG A 56 -2.88 -1.24 -15.67
CA ARG A 56 -2.15 -2.14 -14.82
C ARG A 56 -0.69 -1.73 -14.70
N SER A 57 -0.11 -1.93 -13.53
CA SER A 57 1.31 -1.67 -13.26
C SER A 57 1.86 -2.67 -12.25
N GLY A 58 3.17 -2.69 -12.07
CA GLY A 58 3.84 -3.43 -11.01
C GLY A 58 3.66 -2.75 -9.65
N GLY A 59 3.90 -3.49 -8.58
CA GLY A 59 3.69 -3.07 -7.20
C GLY A 59 4.92 -3.23 -6.30
N GLY A 60 4.94 -4.25 -5.45
CA GLY A 60 5.84 -4.41 -4.31
C GLY A 60 7.25 -4.96 -4.60
N LEU A 61 7.79 -4.78 -5.80
CA LEU A 61 9.18 -5.15 -6.10
C LEU A 61 10.16 -4.23 -5.38
N CYS A 62 11.25 -4.82 -4.86
CA CYS A 62 12.34 -4.09 -4.24
C CYS A 62 13.71 -4.63 -4.67
N GLY A 63 14.75 -3.84 -4.54
CA GLY A 63 16.14 -4.22 -4.81
C GLY A 63 16.83 -4.90 -3.63
N SER A 64 16.28 -4.82 -2.42
CA SER A 64 16.84 -5.49 -1.24
C SER A 64 16.85 -7.00 -1.40
N LYS A 65 17.83 -7.67 -0.77
CA LYS A 65 18.04 -9.12 -0.78
C LYS A 65 17.44 -9.81 0.44
N ILE A 66 17.07 -9.01 1.45
CA ILE A 66 16.50 -9.47 2.73
C ILE A 66 15.30 -8.58 3.11
N THR A 67 14.51 -9.03 4.07
CA THR A 67 13.35 -8.30 4.61
C THR A 67 13.81 -7.22 5.59
N ASP A 68 14.41 -6.15 5.08
CA ASP A 68 14.95 -5.04 5.86
C ASP A 68 14.21 -3.72 5.59
N ALA A 69 14.75 -2.63 6.14
CA ALA A 69 14.19 -1.30 5.95
C ALA A 69 14.17 -0.87 4.47
N GLN A 70 15.18 -1.27 3.67
CA GLN A 70 15.22 -0.99 2.25
C GLN A 70 14.05 -1.68 1.53
N ALA A 71 13.81 -2.96 1.81
CA ALA A 71 12.69 -3.71 1.25
C ALA A 71 11.35 -3.02 1.56
N ALA A 72 11.16 -2.61 2.81
CA ALA A 72 9.94 -1.91 3.24
C ALA A 72 9.76 -0.55 2.54
N TYR A 73 10.81 0.28 2.47
CA TYR A 73 10.74 1.60 1.82
C TYR A 73 10.45 1.50 0.32
N GLU A 74 11.18 0.66 -0.39
CA GLU A 74 11.01 0.52 -1.83
C GLU A 74 9.65 -0.03 -2.19
N THR A 75 9.16 -1.03 -1.46
CA THR A 75 7.81 -1.58 -1.62
C THR A 75 6.74 -0.55 -1.30
N SER A 76 6.84 0.13 -0.15
CA SER A 76 5.87 1.15 0.24
C SER A 76 5.80 2.28 -0.79
N ASN A 77 6.95 2.80 -1.26
CA ASN A 77 6.98 3.83 -2.29
C ASN A 77 6.29 3.38 -3.57
N SER A 78 6.57 2.16 -4.02
CA SER A 78 5.99 1.61 -5.26
C SER A 78 4.49 1.38 -5.15
N LEU A 79 4.02 0.81 -4.04
CA LEU A 79 2.59 0.54 -3.80
C LEU A 79 1.79 1.84 -3.66
N ASN A 80 2.32 2.82 -2.91
CA ASN A 80 1.69 4.15 -2.81
C ASN A 80 1.64 4.85 -4.16
N ALA A 81 2.71 4.79 -4.97
CA ALA A 81 2.69 5.33 -6.32
C ALA A 81 1.61 4.66 -7.18
N GLY A 82 1.44 3.35 -7.05
CA GLY A 82 0.38 2.60 -7.73
C GLY A 82 -1.02 3.09 -7.34
N LEU A 83 -1.29 3.23 -6.06
CA LEU A 83 -2.57 3.74 -5.55
C LEU A 83 -2.83 5.17 -6.05
N MET A 84 -1.88 6.08 -5.87
CA MET A 84 -2.00 7.48 -6.27
C MET A 84 -2.05 7.66 -7.79
N GLY A 85 -1.42 6.78 -8.55
CA GLY A 85 -1.45 6.74 -10.01
C GLY A 85 -2.75 6.22 -10.60
N GLY A 86 -3.64 5.65 -9.77
CA GLY A 86 -4.93 5.08 -10.19
C GLY A 86 -4.77 3.77 -10.95
N VAL A 87 -3.87 2.91 -10.49
CA VAL A 87 -3.72 1.55 -11.04
C VAL A 87 -4.94 0.72 -10.69
N ASN A 88 -5.59 0.13 -11.71
CA ASN A 88 -6.75 -0.73 -11.51
C ASN A 88 -6.37 -2.17 -11.18
N PHE A 89 -5.20 -2.61 -11.64
CA PHE A 89 -4.69 -3.95 -11.39
C PHE A 89 -3.19 -3.90 -11.10
N MET A 90 -2.81 -4.10 -9.84
CA MET A 90 -1.44 -4.04 -9.37
C MET A 90 -0.84 -5.45 -9.32
N LEU A 91 0.18 -5.69 -10.14
CA LEU A 91 0.91 -6.96 -10.17
C LEU A 91 2.09 -6.95 -9.20
N HIS A 92 2.58 -8.13 -8.86
CA HIS A 92 3.79 -8.32 -8.05
C HIS A 92 3.75 -7.55 -6.73
N SER A 93 2.62 -7.57 -6.03
CA SER A 93 2.37 -6.71 -4.88
C SER A 93 2.98 -7.22 -3.59
N CYS A 94 3.32 -8.52 -3.48
CA CYS A 94 3.81 -9.11 -2.24
C CYS A 94 4.98 -10.07 -2.47
N GLY A 95 5.90 -10.12 -1.50
CA GLY A 95 6.87 -11.20 -1.32
C GLY A 95 8.12 -11.14 -2.18
N TRP A 96 8.33 -10.11 -2.97
CA TRP A 96 9.43 -10.03 -3.92
C TRP A 96 10.65 -9.30 -3.35
N LEU A 97 11.81 -9.91 -3.52
CA LEU A 97 13.15 -9.39 -3.20
C LEU A 97 14.03 -9.43 -4.44
N GLU A 98 15.18 -8.76 -4.40
CA GLU A 98 16.19 -8.75 -5.46
C GLU A 98 15.61 -8.48 -6.86
N GLY A 99 14.77 -7.46 -6.97
CA GLY A 99 14.17 -7.09 -8.25
C GLY A 99 13.20 -8.14 -8.83
N GLY A 100 12.70 -9.04 -8.02
CA GLY A 100 11.79 -10.11 -8.42
C GLY A 100 12.48 -11.43 -8.74
N LEU A 101 13.77 -11.57 -8.42
CA LEU A 101 14.53 -12.82 -8.59
C LEU A 101 14.35 -13.77 -7.40
N VAL A 102 14.00 -13.24 -6.22
CA VAL A 102 13.82 -14.01 -4.99
C VAL A 102 12.43 -13.73 -4.42
N ALA A 103 11.82 -14.72 -3.82
CA ALA A 103 10.58 -14.62 -3.07
C ALA A 103 10.83 -15.01 -1.60
N SER A 104 10.18 -14.30 -0.64
CA SER A 104 10.20 -14.61 0.79
C SER A 104 8.78 -14.66 1.33
N VAL A 105 8.51 -15.65 2.18
CA VAL A 105 7.21 -15.79 2.85
C VAL A 105 7.01 -14.67 3.87
N GLU A 106 8.03 -14.34 4.64
CA GLU A 106 7.99 -13.24 5.63
C GLU A 106 7.71 -11.91 4.92
N LYS A 107 8.43 -11.66 3.81
CA LYS A 107 8.18 -10.46 2.98
C LYS A 107 6.76 -10.44 2.41
N PHE A 108 6.22 -11.61 2.03
CA PHE A 108 4.85 -11.71 1.51
C PHE A 108 3.84 -11.29 2.58
N ILE A 109 4.00 -11.74 3.81
CA ILE A 109 3.11 -11.41 4.94
C ILE A 109 3.22 -9.92 5.29
N MET A 110 4.45 -9.38 5.35
CA MET A 110 4.68 -7.94 5.58
C MET A 110 4.02 -7.07 4.51
N ASP A 111 4.16 -7.44 3.25
CA ASP A 111 3.56 -6.69 2.14
C ASP A 111 2.03 -6.82 2.12
N ALA A 112 1.49 -7.97 2.52
CA ALA A 112 0.04 -8.17 2.63
C ALA A 112 -0.57 -7.27 3.71
N ASP A 113 0.10 -7.11 4.85
CA ASP A 113 -0.31 -6.16 5.89
C ASP A 113 -0.25 -4.71 5.38
N GLN A 114 0.82 -4.34 4.66
CA GLN A 114 0.95 -3.03 4.01
C GLN A 114 -0.18 -2.78 2.98
N LEU A 115 -0.59 -3.78 2.23
CA LEU A 115 -1.74 -3.68 1.33
C LEU A 115 -3.05 -3.47 2.09
N GLY A 116 -3.18 -3.99 3.31
CA GLY A 116 -4.28 -3.70 4.22
C GLY A 116 -4.38 -2.21 4.55
N VAL A 117 -3.24 -1.56 4.86
CA VAL A 117 -3.15 -0.10 5.05
C VAL A 117 -3.65 0.64 3.80
N LEU A 118 -3.14 0.29 2.62
CA LEU A 118 -3.50 0.95 1.37
C LEU A 118 -4.97 0.74 0.99
N ASN A 119 -5.52 -0.46 1.25
CA ASN A 119 -6.93 -0.75 1.04
C ASN A 119 -7.81 0.10 1.97
N SER A 120 -7.41 0.28 3.22
CA SER A 120 -8.11 1.17 4.15
C SER A 120 -8.06 2.62 3.68
N LEU A 121 -6.88 3.10 3.28
CA LEU A 121 -6.69 4.45 2.74
C LEU A 121 -7.54 4.71 1.49
N SER A 122 -7.67 3.71 0.62
CA SER A 122 -8.42 3.84 -0.64
C SER A 122 -9.93 4.00 -0.47
N LYS A 123 -10.46 3.64 0.70
CA LYS A 123 -11.89 3.83 1.03
C LYS A 123 -12.25 5.30 1.25
N GLY A 124 -11.25 6.16 1.49
CA GLY A 124 -11.46 7.57 1.79
C GLY A 124 -11.98 7.81 3.20
N ILE A 125 -12.63 8.95 3.40
CA ILE A 125 -13.19 9.38 4.68
C ILE A 125 -14.70 9.26 4.60
N GLU A 126 -15.30 8.52 5.52
CA GLU A 126 -16.75 8.47 5.70
C GLU A 126 -17.25 9.80 6.29
N VAL A 127 -18.34 10.34 5.72
CA VAL A 127 -18.93 11.58 6.17
C VAL A 127 -20.45 11.36 6.30
N ASP A 128 -20.85 10.90 7.47
CA ASP A 128 -22.25 10.73 7.87
C ASP A 128 -22.46 11.24 9.29
N GLU A 129 -23.66 11.10 9.82
CA GLU A 129 -24.00 11.58 11.18
C GLU A 129 -23.21 10.85 12.27
N GLU A 130 -22.94 9.56 12.10
CA GLU A 130 -22.16 8.76 13.05
C GLU A 130 -20.67 9.21 13.04
N ALA A 131 -20.08 9.39 11.87
CA ALA A 131 -18.69 9.83 11.73
C ALA A 131 -18.49 11.27 12.21
N LEU A 132 -19.46 12.15 12.02
CA LEU A 132 -19.43 13.54 12.51
C LEU A 132 -19.60 13.64 14.03
N ALA A 133 -20.22 12.67 14.66
CA ALA A 133 -20.34 12.50 16.10
C ALA A 133 -20.84 13.75 16.88
N PHE A 134 -21.74 14.56 16.29
CA PHE A 134 -22.20 15.82 16.92
C PHE A 134 -22.86 15.64 18.27
N GLU A 135 -23.61 14.54 18.48
CA GLU A 135 -24.25 14.30 19.79
C GLU A 135 -23.21 13.97 20.86
N ALA A 136 -22.15 13.19 20.52
CA ALA A 136 -21.05 12.96 21.44
C ALA A 136 -20.27 14.25 21.76
N LEU A 137 -20.10 15.14 20.78
CA LEU A 137 -19.47 16.45 21.00
C LEU A 137 -20.29 17.32 21.97
N LYS A 138 -21.63 17.30 21.87
CA LYS A 138 -22.52 18.01 22.77
C LYS A 138 -22.51 17.43 24.21
N GLU A 139 -22.53 16.07 24.29
CA GLU A 139 -22.52 15.37 25.57
C GLU A 139 -21.23 15.63 26.35
N VAL A 140 -20.08 15.50 25.70
CA VAL A 140 -18.77 15.65 26.34
C VAL A 140 -18.44 17.11 26.63
N GLY A 141 -18.79 18.02 25.73
CA GLY A 141 -18.57 19.46 25.90
C GLY A 141 -17.09 19.86 25.88
N ALA A 142 -16.85 21.16 26.06
CA ALA A 142 -15.51 21.71 26.06
C ALA A 142 -14.73 21.30 27.31
N GLY A 143 -13.49 20.81 27.13
CA GLY A 143 -12.59 20.38 28.20
C GLY A 143 -12.87 18.98 28.76
N GLY A 144 -13.87 18.28 28.26
CA GLY A 144 -14.14 16.88 28.60
C GLY A 144 -13.26 15.89 27.77
N HIS A 145 -13.43 14.60 28.06
CA HIS A 145 -12.76 13.52 27.31
C HIS A 145 -13.78 12.51 26.79
N PHE A 146 -13.49 11.93 25.61
CA PHE A 146 -14.42 11.06 24.89
C PHE A 146 -14.35 9.57 25.28
N LEU A 147 -13.38 9.15 26.10
CA LEU A 147 -13.14 7.74 26.41
C LEU A 147 -14.35 7.01 27.02
N GLY A 148 -15.19 7.73 27.78
CA GLY A 148 -16.36 7.18 28.47
C GLY A 148 -17.69 7.37 27.74
N CYS A 149 -17.73 8.10 26.61
CA CYS A 149 -19.01 8.35 25.94
C CYS A 149 -19.46 7.14 25.12
N ASP A 150 -20.76 7.01 24.89
CA ASP A 150 -21.37 5.88 24.18
C ASP A 150 -20.84 5.74 22.76
N HIS A 151 -20.61 6.84 22.05
CA HIS A 151 -20.05 6.85 20.70
C HIS A 151 -18.67 6.17 20.67
N THR A 152 -17.77 6.50 21.60
CA THR A 152 -16.45 5.85 21.68
C THR A 152 -16.59 4.37 22.03
N GLN A 153 -17.44 4.02 22.98
CA GLN A 153 -17.65 2.63 23.39
C GLN A 153 -18.18 1.76 22.23
N LYS A 154 -19.03 2.31 21.39
CA LYS A 154 -19.56 1.63 20.22
C LYS A 154 -18.49 1.42 19.13
N ASN A 155 -17.62 2.40 18.93
CA ASN A 155 -16.74 2.48 17.75
C ASN A 155 -15.27 2.09 18.00
N PHE A 156 -14.77 2.07 19.25
CA PHE A 156 -13.33 1.92 19.53
C PHE A 156 -12.68 0.64 18.97
N ARG A 157 -13.45 -0.40 18.68
CA ARG A 157 -12.95 -1.66 18.13
C ARG A 157 -12.86 -1.65 16.60
N SER A 158 -13.63 -0.80 15.92
CA SER A 158 -13.78 -0.77 14.46
C SER A 158 -13.33 0.53 13.82
N ALA A 159 -13.17 1.61 14.58
CA ALA A 159 -12.87 2.95 14.07
C ALA A 159 -11.48 3.04 13.40
N PHE A 160 -10.53 2.21 13.82
CA PHE A 160 -9.16 2.26 13.33
C PHE A 160 -8.78 0.95 12.65
N TRP A 161 -8.03 1.07 11.55
CA TRP A 161 -7.38 -0.08 10.94
C TRP A 161 -6.43 -0.75 11.94
N ARG A 162 -6.41 -2.06 11.94
CA ARG A 162 -5.52 -2.85 12.80
C ARG A 162 -4.61 -3.72 11.95
N THR A 163 -3.36 -3.73 12.31
CA THR A 163 -2.34 -4.62 11.76
C THR A 163 -2.38 -5.97 12.49
N ASP A 164 -1.99 -7.01 11.79
CA ASP A 164 -1.79 -8.34 12.38
C ASP A 164 -0.34 -8.56 12.85
N ILE A 165 0.62 -7.76 12.35
CA ILE A 165 2.04 -7.97 12.59
C ILE A 165 2.81 -6.77 13.14
N LEU A 166 2.33 -5.52 12.94
CA LEU A 166 3.02 -4.33 13.46
C LEU A 166 2.80 -4.17 14.95
N ASN A 167 3.83 -3.79 15.68
CA ASN A 167 3.79 -3.61 17.11
C ASN A 167 3.64 -2.13 17.47
N TYR A 168 2.55 -1.78 18.16
CA TYR A 168 2.26 -0.43 18.70
C TYR A 168 2.25 -0.40 20.22
N LYS A 169 2.78 -1.46 20.89
CA LYS A 169 2.83 -1.52 22.34
C LYS A 169 3.88 -0.54 22.88
N PRO A 170 3.74 -0.10 24.15
CA PRO A 170 4.78 0.65 24.85
C PRO A 170 6.11 -0.12 24.87
N PHE A 171 7.23 0.61 24.98
CA PHE A 171 8.58 0.03 24.95
C PHE A 171 8.77 -1.05 26.02
N GLU A 172 8.29 -0.79 27.22
CA GLU A 172 8.41 -1.72 28.36
C GLU A 172 7.69 -3.04 28.07
N THR A 173 6.50 -2.99 27.51
CA THR A 173 5.72 -4.18 27.15
C THR A 173 6.42 -4.96 26.02
N TRP A 174 6.94 -4.27 25.00
CA TRP A 174 7.68 -4.89 23.91
C TRP A 174 8.95 -5.59 24.42
N GLN A 175 9.67 -4.98 25.37
CA GLN A 175 10.84 -5.56 26.00
C GLN A 175 10.50 -6.80 26.82
N GLU A 176 9.45 -6.76 27.63
CA GLU A 176 8.96 -7.91 28.41
C GLU A 176 8.55 -9.09 27.52
N GLU A 177 8.03 -8.81 26.32
CA GLU A 177 7.65 -9.83 25.34
C GLU A 177 8.81 -10.38 24.52
N GLY A 178 10.03 -9.92 24.77
CA GLY A 178 11.28 -10.45 24.19
C GLY A 178 11.79 -9.72 22.96
N GLU A 179 11.50 -8.42 22.82
CA GLU A 179 12.09 -7.49 21.83
C GLU A 179 11.98 -7.98 20.38
N LYS A 180 10.84 -8.57 20.03
CA LYS A 180 10.60 -9.19 18.73
C LYS A 180 10.46 -8.14 17.63
N ASP A 181 11.15 -8.36 16.53
CA ASP A 181 11.06 -7.52 15.34
C ASP A 181 9.94 -7.98 14.39
N LEU A 182 9.71 -7.17 13.36
CA LEU A 182 8.65 -7.43 12.37
C LEU A 182 8.88 -8.73 11.58
N THR A 183 10.12 -9.08 11.28
CA THR A 183 10.45 -10.30 10.55
C THR A 183 10.10 -11.54 11.39
N TYR A 184 10.38 -11.49 12.69
CA TYR A 184 9.98 -12.56 13.62
C TYR A 184 8.44 -12.72 13.67
N GLU A 185 7.67 -11.62 13.76
CA GLU A 185 6.21 -11.70 13.79
C GLU A 185 5.65 -12.24 12.45
N ALA A 186 6.23 -11.87 11.31
CA ALA A 186 5.84 -12.37 10.00
C ALA A 186 6.22 -13.85 9.76
N SER A 187 7.12 -14.41 10.56
CA SER A 187 7.56 -15.83 10.43
C SER A 187 6.67 -16.82 11.20
N LYS A 188 5.72 -16.35 11.99
CA LYS A 188 4.75 -17.18 12.74
C LYS A 188 3.59 -17.63 11.86
#